data_cdb988947976c2a732c90e1a4036f77f
#
_entry.id   cdb988947976c2a732c90e1a4036f77f
#
_cell.length_a   1.000
_cell.length_b   1.000
_cell.length_c   1.000
_cell.angle_alpha   90.00
_cell.angle_beta   90.00
_cell.angle_gamma   90.00
#
_symmetry.space_group_name_H-M   'P 1'
#
loop_
_entity.id
_entity.type
_entity.pdbx_description
1 polymer ?
#
loop_
_entity_poly.entity_id
_entity_poly.type
_entity_poly.pdbx_seq_one_letter_code
_entity_poly.pdbx_strand_id
1 'polypeptide(L)'
;EFTHSLKRFFCMCGFTGFYLNHEKSMLDLENIVSKMTDTLEHRGPDDKGVWCDPSNGLALGHRRLSIVDLSPSGHQPMSSRNNQYVIVLNGEIYNHVELRNELDAINPGFKWNGHSDTETLLAAFEEWGVEKTLDKSIGMFAIALWDLRSQMLTLIRDRFGEKPLYYGWIDSGNDGKIFGFGSELKALRAYPGFKNSISRNSLKQ
;
A
#
# COMPACT_ATOMS: atom_id res chain seq x y z
N GLU A 1 14.17 1.49 29.49
CA GLU A 1 14.82 1.24 28.17
C GLU A 1 14.42 -0.12 27.54
N PHE A 2 14.21 -1.19 28.35
CA PHE A 2 13.82 -2.53 27.87
C PHE A 2 12.41 -2.60 27.23
N THR A 3 11.48 -1.78 27.67
CA THR A 3 10.09 -1.76 27.17
C THR A 3 9.94 -1.10 25.80
N HIS A 4 10.86 -0.23 25.39
CA HIS A 4 10.87 0.39 24.05
C HIS A 4 11.41 -0.55 22.98
N SER A 5 12.36 -1.42 23.33
CA SER A 5 12.96 -2.40 22.41
C SER A 5 11.98 -3.50 22.02
N LEU A 6 11.18 -4.01 22.96
CA LEU A 6 10.19 -5.07 22.68
C LEU A 6 9.02 -4.62 21.81
N LYS A 7 8.65 -3.35 21.83
CA LYS A 7 7.58 -2.81 20.96
C LYS A 7 7.96 -2.80 19.47
N ARG A 8 9.24 -2.69 19.13
CA ARG A 8 9.71 -2.72 17.73
C ARG A 8 9.63 -4.11 17.08
N PHE A 9 9.67 -5.20 17.85
CA PHE A 9 9.60 -6.57 17.31
C PHE A 9 8.24 -6.95 16.73
N PHE A 10 7.16 -6.22 17.04
CA PHE A 10 5.81 -6.46 16.55
C PHE A 10 5.27 -5.36 15.62
N CYS A 11 6.06 -4.29 15.39
CA CYS A 11 5.68 -3.23 14.48
C CYS A 11 6.03 -3.64 13.04
N MET A 12 5.12 -3.38 12.13
CA MET A 12 5.27 -3.59 10.69
C MET A 12 4.57 -2.45 9.99
N CYS A 13 5.04 -2.05 8.81
CA CYS A 13 4.34 -1.07 7.98
C CYS A 13 2.84 -1.36 7.89
N GLY A 14 2.08 -0.38 7.52
CA GLY A 14 0.66 -0.53 7.25
C GLY A 14 0.20 0.46 6.21
N PHE A 15 -0.75 0.06 5.39
CA PHE A 15 -1.37 0.94 4.42
C PHE A 15 -2.89 0.85 4.47
N THR A 16 -3.52 1.84 3.90
CA THR A 16 -4.95 1.89 3.67
C THR A 16 -5.25 2.70 2.42
N GLY A 17 -6.44 2.57 1.90
CA GLY A 17 -6.91 3.36 0.80
C GLY A 17 -8.38 3.11 0.50
N PHE A 18 -8.90 3.91 -0.41
CA PHE A 18 -10.24 3.73 -0.94
C PHE A 18 -10.33 4.21 -2.38
N TYR A 19 -11.29 3.65 -3.10
CA TYR A 19 -11.61 4.01 -4.46
C TYR A 19 -13.09 4.37 -4.56
N LEU A 20 -13.36 5.52 -5.16
CA LEU A 20 -14.69 6.03 -5.46
C LEU A 20 -14.96 5.82 -6.96
N ASN A 21 -16.22 5.62 -7.31
CA ASN A 21 -16.60 5.56 -8.73
C ASN A 21 -17.00 6.95 -9.29
N HIS A 22 -16.38 8.01 -8.77
CA HIS A 22 -16.62 9.39 -9.19
C HIS A 22 -15.49 10.31 -8.72
N GLU A 23 -15.36 11.46 -9.35
CA GLU A 23 -14.43 12.51 -8.95
C GLU A 23 -14.75 13.07 -7.57
N LYS A 24 -13.71 13.42 -6.82
CA LYS A 24 -13.80 14.10 -5.53
C LYS A 24 -12.67 15.12 -5.38
N SER A 25 -12.89 16.18 -4.60
CA SER A 25 -11.86 17.17 -4.39
C SER A 25 -10.61 16.57 -3.72
N MET A 26 -9.42 17.05 -4.09
CA MET A 26 -8.14 16.60 -3.50
C MET A 26 -8.17 16.73 -1.97
N LEU A 27 -8.65 17.87 -1.46
CA LEU A 27 -8.69 18.12 -0.02
C LEU A 27 -9.57 17.12 0.73
N ASP A 28 -10.71 16.71 0.15
CA ASP A 28 -11.58 15.72 0.75
C ASP A 28 -10.93 14.35 0.77
N LEU A 29 -10.28 13.95 -0.33
CA LEU A 29 -9.55 12.67 -0.41
C LEU A 29 -8.42 12.61 0.62
N GLU A 30 -7.58 13.67 0.68
CA GLU A 30 -6.48 13.77 1.64
C GLU A 30 -6.96 13.73 3.08
N ASN A 31 -8.00 14.46 3.42
CA ASN A 31 -8.57 14.49 4.77
C ASN A 31 -9.09 13.12 5.20
N ILE A 32 -9.78 12.41 4.30
CA ILE A 32 -10.32 11.08 4.59
C ILE A 32 -9.18 10.07 4.74
N VAL A 33 -8.31 9.95 3.73
CA VAL A 33 -7.25 8.94 3.75
C VAL A 33 -6.24 9.21 4.87
N SER A 34 -5.98 10.48 5.21
CA SER A 34 -5.11 10.84 6.32
C SER A 34 -5.65 10.31 7.66
N LYS A 35 -6.95 10.48 7.93
CA LYS A 35 -7.60 9.94 9.13
C LYS A 35 -7.58 8.40 9.17
N MET A 36 -7.81 7.74 8.03
CA MET A 36 -7.68 6.29 7.93
C MET A 36 -6.24 5.83 8.24
N THR A 37 -5.26 6.54 7.68
CA THR A 37 -3.83 6.26 7.87
C THR A 37 -3.38 6.46 9.32
N ASP A 38 -3.91 7.46 10.01
CA ASP A 38 -3.58 7.75 11.42
C ASP A 38 -3.98 6.60 12.35
N THR A 39 -4.99 5.83 12.01
CA THR A 39 -5.34 4.62 12.79
C THR A 39 -4.24 3.56 12.78
N LEU A 40 -3.33 3.61 11.82
CA LEU A 40 -2.23 2.65 11.63
C LEU A 40 -0.88 3.12 12.22
N GLU A 41 -0.84 4.24 12.96
CA GLU A 41 0.39 4.80 13.52
C GLU A 41 1.21 3.80 14.35
N HIS A 42 0.54 2.94 15.15
CA HIS A 42 1.19 1.91 15.96
C HIS A 42 1.96 0.87 15.12
N ARG A 43 1.62 0.71 13.82
CA ARG A 43 2.33 -0.18 12.88
C ARG A 43 3.59 0.47 12.34
N GLY A 44 3.51 1.72 11.93
CA GLY A 44 4.59 2.46 11.31
C GLY A 44 4.68 3.89 11.87
N PRO A 45 5.40 4.06 13.00
CA PRO A 45 5.49 5.37 13.64
C PRO A 45 6.49 6.32 12.98
N ASP A 46 7.39 5.81 12.11
CA ASP A 46 8.57 6.56 11.66
C ASP A 46 8.25 7.53 10.52
N ASP A 47 7.26 7.20 9.67
CA ASP A 47 6.88 8.05 8.53
C ASP A 47 5.41 7.85 8.16
N LYS A 48 4.81 8.91 7.59
CA LYS A 48 3.44 8.93 7.08
C LYS A 48 3.41 9.56 5.70
N GLY A 49 2.80 8.88 4.75
CA GLY A 49 2.53 9.44 3.43
C GLY A 49 1.10 9.22 2.97
N VAL A 50 0.62 10.15 2.14
CA VAL A 50 -0.67 10.06 1.46
C VAL A 50 -0.49 10.48 0.00
N TRP A 51 -1.28 9.88 -0.87
CA TRP A 51 -1.33 10.21 -2.29
C TRP A 51 -2.77 10.07 -2.78
N CYS A 52 -3.19 10.97 -3.66
CA CYS A 52 -4.55 11.01 -4.17
C CYS A 52 -4.58 11.23 -5.69
N ASP A 53 -5.56 10.59 -6.34
CA ASP A 53 -5.96 10.83 -7.71
C ASP A 53 -7.41 11.34 -7.74
N PRO A 54 -7.63 12.66 -7.72
CA PRO A 54 -8.96 13.25 -7.67
C PRO A 54 -9.83 12.89 -8.87
N SER A 55 -9.24 12.78 -10.06
CA SER A 55 -9.95 12.49 -11.30
C SER A 55 -10.57 11.09 -11.29
N ASN A 56 -9.90 10.15 -10.61
CA ASN A 56 -10.35 8.77 -10.50
C ASN A 56 -10.92 8.43 -9.12
N GLY A 57 -10.92 9.39 -8.17
CA GLY A 57 -11.45 9.18 -6.83
C GLY A 57 -10.66 8.18 -5.99
N LEU A 58 -9.36 7.99 -6.25
CA LEU A 58 -8.50 7.08 -5.52
C LEU A 58 -7.67 7.83 -4.48
N ALA A 59 -7.54 7.25 -3.28
CA ALA A 59 -6.64 7.72 -2.25
C ALA A 59 -5.88 6.56 -1.62
N LEU A 60 -4.58 6.75 -1.42
CA LEU A 60 -3.64 5.81 -0.80
C LEU A 60 -2.98 6.46 0.41
N GLY A 61 -2.82 5.71 1.49
CA GLY A 61 -2.11 6.15 2.67
C GLY A 61 -1.21 5.05 3.23
N HIS A 62 -0.06 5.45 3.76
CA HIS A 62 0.95 4.53 4.27
C HIS A 62 1.52 5.00 5.60
N ARG A 63 1.81 4.06 6.50
CA ARG A 63 2.60 4.24 7.72
C ARG A 63 3.81 3.34 7.65
N ARG A 64 4.99 3.94 7.77
CA ARG A 64 6.26 3.26 7.60
C ARG A 64 6.93 2.96 8.93
N LEU A 65 7.40 1.74 9.06
CA LEU A 65 8.45 1.36 9.97
C LEU A 65 9.74 1.23 9.15
N SER A 66 10.72 2.07 9.43
CA SER A 66 11.98 2.10 8.70
C SER A 66 12.91 1.00 9.21
N ILE A 67 13.07 -0.09 8.45
CA ILE A 67 13.91 -1.25 8.80
C ILE A 67 15.04 -1.41 7.81
N VAL A 68 14.73 -1.57 6.53
CA VAL A 68 15.70 -1.86 5.46
C VAL A 68 16.37 -0.58 4.93
N ASP A 69 15.59 0.44 4.67
CA ASP A 69 16.05 1.74 4.21
C ASP A 69 15.62 2.82 5.20
N LEU A 70 16.57 3.46 5.86
CA LEU A 70 16.32 4.55 6.81
C LEU A 70 16.24 5.92 6.13
N SER A 71 16.51 5.97 4.82
CA SER A 71 16.51 7.21 4.04
C SER A 71 15.09 7.64 3.66
N PRO A 72 14.90 8.91 3.27
CA PRO A 72 13.65 9.38 2.68
C PRO A 72 13.25 8.65 1.39
N SER A 73 14.19 7.97 0.71
CA SER A 73 13.92 7.23 -0.54
C SER A 73 13.00 6.02 -0.38
N GLY A 74 12.76 5.57 0.87
CA GLY A 74 11.78 4.54 1.18
C GLY A 74 10.38 5.08 1.51
N HIS A 75 10.12 6.37 1.33
CA HIS A 75 8.80 6.98 1.55
C HIS A 75 7.73 6.37 0.64
N GLN A 76 6.54 6.17 1.19
CA GLN A 76 5.38 5.65 0.47
C GLN A 76 4.11 6.46 0.81
N PRO A 77 3.15 6.59 -0.13
CA PRO A 77 3.08 5.95 -1.45
C PRO A 77 4.22 6.37 -2.37
N MET A 78 4.77 5.40 -3.14
CA MET A 78 5.92 5.62 -4.02
C MET A 78 5.47 5.54 -5.47
N SER A 79 5.90 6.52 -6.29
CA SER A 79 5.68 6.51 -7.72
C SER A 79 6.82 5.83 -8.46
N SER A 80 6.51 5.09 -9.51
CA SER A 80 7.51 4.54 -10.40
C SER A 80 8.19 5.63 -11.23
N ARG A 81 9.38 5.33 -11.77
CA ARG A 81 10.23 6.31 -12.44
C ARG A 81 9.56 6.95 -13.66
N ASN A 82 8.80 6.18 -14.43
CA ASN A 82 8.07 6.66 -15.60
C ASN A 82 6.67 7.20 -15.24
N ASN A 83 6.34 7.34 -13.94
CA ASN A 83 5.05 7.76 -13.42
C ASN A 83 3.87 6.90 -13.92
N GLN A 84 4.11 5.63 -14.23
CA GLN A 84 3.03 4.72 -14.59
C GLN A 84 2.35 4.14 -13.37
N TYR A 85 3.12 3.79 -12.34
CA TYR A 85 2.61 3.11 -11.16
C TYR A 85 2.76 3.95 -9.89
N VAL A 86 1.80 3.81 -9.00
CA VAL A 86 1.91 4.25 -7.59
C VAL A 86 1.64 3.05 -6.70
N ILE A 87 2.53 2.80 -5.75
CA ILE A 87 2.50 1.62 -4.87
C ILE A 87 2.44 2.01 -3.40
N VAL A 88 1.71 1.20 -2.62
CA VAL A 88 1.89 1.04 -1.17
C VAL A 88 2.14 -0.43 -0.86
N LEU A 89 3.19 -0.69 -0.09
CA LEU A 89 3.67 -2.02 0.28
C LEU A 89 3.72 -2.16 1.80
N ASN A 90 3.09 -3.19 2.33
CA ASN A 90 3.32 -3.69 3.68
C ASN A 90 3.99 -5.06 3.57
N GLY A 91 5.28 -5.14 3.74
CA GLY A 91 6.01 -6.39 3.58
C GLY A 91 7.48 -6.21 3.33
N GLU A 92 8.08 -7.27 2.79
CA GLU A 92 9.48 -7.34 2.42
C GLU A 92 9.65 -8.31 1.25
N ILE A 93 10.40 -7.91 0.23
CA ILE A 93 10.81 -8.76 -0.89
C ILE A 93 12.23 -9.24 -0.62
N TYR A 94 12.37 -10.48 -0.20
CA TYR A 94 13.63 -11.04 0.29
C TYR A 94 14.72 -11.07 -0.78
N ASN A 95 14.33 -11.39 -2.03
CA ASN A 95 15.24 -11.46 -3.16
C ASN A 95 15.31 -10.17 -4.00
N HIS A 96 15.04 -9.01 -3.38
CA HIS A 96 15.04 -7.74 -4.13
C HIS A 96 16.40 -7.39 -4.72
N VAL A 97 17.51 -7.83 -4.11
CA VAL A 97 18.86 -7.60 -4.62
C VAL A 97 19.11 -8.40 -5.90
N GLU A 98 18.66 -9.64 -5.95
CA GLU A 98 18.74 -10.49 -7.14
C GLU A 98 17.92 -9.91 -8.30
N LEU A 99 16.68 -9.47 -8.00
CA LEU A 99 15.82 -8.80 -8.99
C LEU A 99 16.47 -7.52 -9.50
N ARG A 100 17.11 -6.73 -8.63
CA ARG A 100 17.83 -5.52 -8.99
C ARG A 100 19.01 -5.81 -9.92
N ASN A 101 19.79 -6.85 -9.66
CA ASN A 101 20.89 -7.27 -10.52
C ASN A 101 20.39 -7.71 -11.90
N GLU A 102 19.25 -8.40 -12.00
CA GLU A 102 18.65 -8.74 -13.30
C GLU A 102 18.20 -7.48 -14.06
N LEU A 103 17.60 -6.50 -13.38
CA LEU A 103 17.19 -5.22 -13.98
C LEU A 103 18.39 -4.41 -14.46
N ASP A 104 19.47 -4.37 -13.69
CA ASP A 104 20.72 -3.70 -14.06
C ASP A 104 21.39 -4.35 -15.28
N ALA A 105 21.27 -5.68 -15.41
CA ALA A 105 21.77 -6.40 -16.60
C ALA A 105 20.98 -6.07 -17.88
N ILE A 106 19.65 -5.83 -17.75
CA ILE A 106 18.79 -5.42 -18.87
C ILE A 106 19.03 -3.94 -19.21
N ASN A 107 19.15 -3.09 -18.19
CA ASN A 107 19.33 -1.66 -18.34
C ASN A 107 20.54 -1.15 -17.52
N PRO A 108 21.78 -1.29 -18.04
CA PRO A 108 23.01 -0.94 -17.31
C PRO A 108 23.14 0.55 -16.92
N GLY A 109 22.24 1.39 -17.42
CA GLY A 109 22.20 2.82 -17.09
C GLY A 109 21.12 3.20 -16.05
N PHE A 110 20.44 2.24 -15.48
CA PHE A 110 19.38 2.52 -14.49
C PHE A 110 20.00 3.15 -13.23
N LYS A 111 19.44 4.30 -12.83
CA LYS A 111 19.89 5.00 -11.62
C LYS A 111 18.88 4.78 -10.50
N TRP A 112 19.28 4.05 -9.49
CA TRP A 112 18.52 3.84 -8.27
C TRP A 112 18.58 5.08 -7.37
N ASN A 113 17.44 5.46 -6.76
CA ASN A 113 17.36 6.56 -5.80
C ASN A 113 17.71 6.10 -4.37
N GLY A 114 17.43 4.82 -4.07
CA GLY A 114 17.65 4.23 -2.76
C GLY A 114 17.96 2.75 -2.84
N HIS A 115 17.75 2.08 -1.70
CA HIS A 115 18.02 0.65 -1.56
C HIS A 115 16.76 -0.14 -1.21
N SER A 116 15.56 0.48 -1.30
CA SER A 116 14.32 -0.17 -0.92
C SER A 116 13.92 -1.26 -1.91
N ASP A 117 13.33 -2.32 -1.39
CA ASP A 117 12.67 -3.37 -2.14
C ASP A 117 11.46 -2.84 -2.93
N THR A 118 10.78 -1.82 -2.40
CA THR A 118 9.65 -1.13 -3.05
C THR A 118 10.07 -0.49 -4.37
N GLU A 119 11.21 0.21 -4.41
CA GLU A 119 11.76 0.80 -5.65
C GLU A 119 12.11 -0.29 -6.65
N THR A 120 12.68 -1.40 -6.16
CA THR A 120 13.01 -2.56 -7.01
C THR A 120 11.75 -3.17 -7.62
N LEU A 121 10.67 -3.34 -6.85
CA LEU A 121 9.39 -3.82 -7.39
C LEU A 121 8.81 -2.90 -8.44
N LEU A 122 8.83 -1.58 -8.21
CA LEU A 122 8.33 -0.62 -9.20
C LEU A 122 9.08 -0.70 -10.51
N ALA A 123 10.43 -0.77 -10.46
CA ALA A 123 11.24 -0.96 -11.66
C ALA A 123 10.95 -2.30 -12.36
N ALA A 124 10.73 -3.37 -11.59
CA ALA A 124 10.38 -4.67 -12.11
C ALA A 124 8.99 -4.68 -12.77
N PHE A 125 8.00 -3.98 -12.20
CA PHE A 125 6.67 -3.83 -12.80
C PHE A 125 6.73 -3.06 -14.13
N GLU A 126 7.58 -2.03 -14.22
CA GLU A 126 7.79 -1.30 -15.47
C GLU A 126 8.44 -2.16 -16.55
N GLU A 127 9.42 -3.01 -16.20
CA GLU A 127 10.20 -3.80 -17.15
C GLU A 127 9.49 -5.11 -17.55
N TRP A 128 8.96 -5.84 -16.58
CA TRP A 128 8.43 -7.20 -16.80
C TRP A 128 6.92 -7.32 -16.75
N GLY A 129 6.23 -6.28 -16.26
CA GLY A 129 4.81 -6.32 -15.93
C GLY A 129 4.55 -6.98 -14.57
N VAL A 130 3.31 -6.82 -14.10
CA VAL A 130 2.93 -7.21 -12.73
C VAL A 130 3.05 -8.72 -12.50
N GLU A 131 2.45 -9.54 -13.36
CA GLU A 131 2.40 -11.01 -13.20
C GLU A 131 3.81 -11.62 -13.14
N LYS A 132 4.65 -11.31 -14.13
CA LYS A 132 6.01 -11.85 -14.20
C LYS A 132 6.88 -11.41 -13.05
N THR A 133 6.71 -10.17 -12.57
CA THR A 133 7.43 -9.68 -11.39
C THR A 133 7.02 -10.46 -10.14
N LEU A 134 5.72 -10.71 -9.96
CA LEU A 134 5.22 -11.48 -8.81
C LEU A 134 5.69 -12.94 -8.84
N ASP A 135 5.78 -13.55 -10.02
CA ASP A 135 6.31 -14.91 -10.17
C ASP A 135 7.78 -15.01 -9.74
N LYS A 136 8.56 -13.97 -10.01
CA LYS A 136 9.97 -13.88 -9.61
C LYS A 136 10.17 -13.49 -8.14
N SER A 137 9.19 -12.84 -7.52
CA SER A 137 9.33 -12.29 -6.18
C SER A 137 9.20 -13.35 -5.09
N ILE A 138 10.14 -13.33 -4.15
CA ILE A 138 10.14 -14.16 -2.93
C ILE A 138 10.05 -13.20 -1.75
N GLY A 139 9.00 -13.37 -0.93
CA GLY A 139 8.78 -12.48 0.20
C GLY A 139 7.42 -12.64 0.85
N MET A 140 7.17 -11.81 1.84
CA MET A 140 5.90 -11.65 2.53
C MET A 140 5.37 -10.24 2.28
N PHE A 141 4.21 -10.09 1.66
CA PHE A 141 3.72 -8.78 1.25
C PHE A 141 2.20 -8.69 1.08
N ALA A 142 1.70 -7.50 1.35
CA ALA A 142 0.43 -7.00 0.85
C ALA A 142 0.70 -5.68 0.11
N ILE A 143 0.12 -5.52 -1.07
CA ILE A 143 0.38 -4.39 -1.97
C ILE A 143 -0.95 -3.83 -2.47
N ALA A 144 -1.05 -2.50 -2.57
CA ALA A 144 -1.98 -1.84 -3.46
C ALA A 144 -1.18 -1.09 -4.52
N LEU A 145 -1.44 -1.42 -5.78
CA LEU A 145 -0.78 -0.88 -6.97
C LEU A 145 -1.81 -0.16 -7.83
N TRP A 146 -1.57 1.09 -8.12
CA TRP A 146 -2.35 1.88 -9.05
C TRP A 146 -1.60 2.06 -10.36
N ASP A 147 -2.18 1.63 -11.47
CA ASP A 147 -1.67 1.92 -12.81
C ASP A 147 -2.40 3.16 -13.35
N LEU A 148 -1.67 4.25 -13.49
CA LEU A 148 -2.16 5.54 -13.98
C LEU A 148 -2.56 5.49 -15.47
N ARG A 149 -2.00 4.57 -16.27
CA ARG A 149 -2.31 4.45 -17.69
C ARG A 149 -3.61 3.70 -17.92
N SER A 150 -3.76 2.55 -17.27
CA SER A 150 -4.96 1.72 -17.40
C SER A 150 -6.06 2.12 -16.42
N GLN A 151 -5.78 3.01 -15.46
CA GLN A 151 -6.67 3.41 -14.36
C GLN A 151 -7.18 2.19 -13.58
N MET A 152 -6.26 1.27 -13.29
CA MET A 152 -6.57 0.00 -12.63
C MET A 152 -5.91 -0.08 -11.26
N LEU A 153 -6.72 -0.35 -10.23
CA LEU A 153 -6.26 -0.69 -8.89
C LEU A 153 -6.11 -2.21 -8.78
N THR A 154 -4.89 -2.66 -8.49
CA THR A 154 -4.60 -4.07 -8.24
C THR A 154 -4.22 -4.27 -6.77
N LEU A 155 -4.93 -5.15 -6.07
CA LEU A 155 -4.59 -5.59 -4.73
C LEU A 155 -3.89 -6.94 -4.81
N ILE A 156 -2.72 -7.04 -4.16
CA ILE A 156 -1.86 -8.21 -4.22
C ILE A 156 -1.54 -8.67 -2.80
N ARG A 157 -1.53 -9.98 -2.59
CA ARG A 157 -1.15 -10.59 -1.31
C ARG A 157 -0.21 -11.77 -1.56
N ASP A 158 0.76 -11.96 -0.65
CA ASP A 158 1.69 -13.09 -0.72
C ASP A 158 0.98 -14.45 -0.68
N ARG A 159 1.66 -15.48 -1.18
CA ARG A 159 1.09 -16.84 -1.39
C ARG A 159 0.54 -17.48 -0.12
N PHE A 160 1.15 -17.17 1.04
CA PHE A 160 0.73 -17.72 2.34
C PHE A 160 -0.21 -16.80 3.11
N GLY A 161 -0.44 -15.57 2.59
CA GLY A 161 -1.26 -14.57 3.25
C GLY A 161 -0.64 -14.07 4.57
N GLU A 162 0.68 -14.02 4.66
CA GLU A 162 1.38 -13.59 5.88
C GLU A 162 1.10 -12.13 6.22
N LYS A 163 1.03 -11.26 5.20
CA LYS A 163 0.65 -9.87 5.43
C LYS A 163 -0.86 -9.69 5.35
N PRO A 164 -1.47 -9.01 6.34
CA PRO A 164 -2.91 -8.79 6.35
C PRO A 164 -3.32 -7.83 5.23
N LEU A 165 -4.42 -8.17 4.56
CA LEU A 165 -5.09 -7.33 3.58
C LEU A 165 -6.60 -7.51 3.72
N TYR A 166 -7.27 -6.47 4.23
CA TYR A 166 -8.71 -6.36 4.30
C TYR A 166 -9.21 -5.50 3.16
N TYR A 167 -10.29 -5.90 2.51
CA TYR A 167 -10.92 -5.11 1.45
C TYR A 167 -12.41 -5.40 1.35
N GLY A 168 -13.15 -4.46 0.82
CA GLY A 168 -14.58 -4.64 0.60
C GLY A 168 -15.32 -3.36 0.27
N TRP A 169 -16.58 -3.51 -0.03
CA TRP A 169 -17.47 -2.39 -0.30
C TRP A 169 -18.01 -1.80 1.01
N ILE A 170 -17.88 -0.50 1.15
CA ILE A 170 -18.39 0.30 2.27
C ILE A 170 -19.57 1.11 1.73
N ASP A 171 -20.71 1.01 2.39
CA ASP A 171 -21.86 1.89 2.11
C ASP A 171 -21.68 3.18 2.93
N SER A 172 -21.26 4.24 2.27
CA SER A 172 -20.94 5.52 2.90
C SER A 172 -22.13 6.49 2.96
N GLY A 173 -23.30 6.07 2.50
CA GLY A 173 -24.47 6.94 2.44
C GLY A 173 -24.36 8.04 1.37
N ASN A 174 -23.67 9.12 1.66
CA ASN A 174 -23.58 10.27 0.75
C ASN A 174 -22.72 10.00 -0.49
N ASP A 175 -21.64 9.23 -0.37
CA ASP A 175 -20.74 8.89 -1.49
C ASP A 175 -21.15 7.57 -2.17
N GLY A 176 -22.27 6.98 -1.75
CA GLY A 176 -22.70 5.69 -2.27
C GLY A 176 -21.82 4.54 -1.78
N LYS A 177 -21.56 3.55 -2.65
CA LYS A 177 -20.65 2.46 -2.35
C LYS A 177 -19.22 2.83 -2.75
N ILE A 178 -18.31 2.73 -1.79
CA ILE A 178 -16.88 2.88 -2.01
C ILE A 178 -16.15 1.55 -1.82
N PHE A 179 -15.06 1.35 -2.52
CA PHE A 179 -14.21 0.18 -2.32
C PHE A 179 -13.06 0.57 -1.38
N GLY A 180 -13.08 0.06 -0.14
CA GLY A 180 -12.05 0.32 0.87
C GLY A 180 -11.10 -0.86 1.03
N PHE A 181 -9.83 -0.59 1.35
CA PHE A 181 -8.82 -1.62 1.60
C PHE A 181 -7.78 -1.15 2.62
N GLY A 182 -7.08 -2.10 3.25
CA GLY A 182 -6.02 -1.76 4.20
C GLY A 182 -5.48 -2.93 5.00
N SER A 183 -4.42 -2.67 5.72
CA SER A 183 -3.74 -3.64 6.58
C SER A 183 -4.54 -4.03 7.82
N GLU A 184 -5.47 -3.20 8.25
CA GLU A 184 -6.34 -3.46 9.40
C GLU A 184 -7.76 -2.93 9.19
N LEU A 185 -8.74 -3.65 9.69
CA LEU A 185 -10.16 -3.28 9.57
C LEU A 185 -10.47 -1.92 10.21
N LYS A 186 -9.75 -1.51 11.27
CA LYS A 186 -9.97 -0.21 11.91
C LYS A 186 -9.68 0.97 10.98
N ALA A 187 -8.77 0.82 10.00
CA ALA A 187 -8.53 1.85 9.01
C ALA A 187 -9.76 2.04 8.10
N LEU A 188 -10.38 0.95 7.67
CA LEU A 188 -11.63 1.00 6.90
C LEU A 188 -12.77 1.62 7.70
N ARG A 189 -12.84 1.32 9.01
CA ARG A 189 -13.86 1.87 9.92
C ARG A 189 -13.74 3.37 10.14
N ALA A 190 -12.58 3.94 9.88
CA ALA A 190 -12.36 5.39 9.97
C ALA A 190 -12.89 6.15 8.75
N TYR A 191 -13.30 5.46 7.68
CA TYR A 191 -13.96 6.08 6.54
C TYR A 191 -15.31 6.68 6.97
N PRO A 192 -15.63 7.94 6.59
CA PRO A 192 -16.90 8.57 6.95
C PRO A 192 -18.11 7.75 6.47
N GLY A 193 -19.06 7.52 7.36
CA GLY A 193 -20.27 6.75 7.03
C GLY A 193 -20.11 5.23 7.12
N PHE A 194 -18.94 4.69 7.49
CA PHE A 194 -18.78 3.25 7.71
C PHE A 194 -19.81 2.72 8.74
N LYS A 195 -20.60 1.76 8.33
CA LYS A 195 -21.62 1.14 9.19
C LYS A 195 -21.07 -0.10 9.89
N ASN A 196 -21.00 -0.08 11.21
CA ASN A 196 -20.59 -1.23 12.04
C ASN A 196 -21.73 -2.25 12.19
N SER A 197 -22.28 -2.75 11.08
CA SER A 197 -23.29 -3.81 11.13
C SER A 197 -22.66 -5.18 10.98
N ILE A 198 -23.00 -6.09 11.89
CA ILE A 198 -22.57 -7.50 11.80
C ILE A 198 -23.67 -8.28 11.09
N SER A 199 -23.30 -8.97 10.01
CA SER A 199 -24.23 -9.87 9.32
C SER A 199 -24.53 -11.09 10.21
N ARG A 200 -25.79 -11.31 10.53
CA ARG A 200 -26.22 -12.50 11.28
C ARG A 200 -25.89 -13.82 10.54
N ASN A 201 -25.84 -13.78 9.21
CA ASN A 201 -25.49 -14.95 8.40
C ASN A 201 -23.98 -15.28 8.52
N SER A 202 -23.11 -14.27 8.65
CA SER A 202 -21.67 -14.47 8.87
C SER A 202 -21.34 -15.00 10.27
N LEU A 203 -22.27 -14.88 11.24
CA LEU A 203 -22.09 -15.44 12.59
C LEU A 203 -22.48 -16.94 12.68
N LYS A 204 -23.10 -17.49 11.63
CA LYS A 204 -23.56 -18.88 11.59
C LYS A 204 -22.60 -19.82 10.85
N GLN A 205 -21.51 -19.29 10.29
CA GLN A 205 -20.43 -20.05 9.66
C GLN A 205 -19.28 -20.29 10.65
#